data_7cd7f18680a78257cad5f5e53610519e
#
_entry.id   7cd7f18680a78257cad5f5e53610519e
#
_cell.length_a   1.000
_cell.length_b   1.000
_cell.length_c   1.000
_cell.angle_alpha   90.00
_cell.angle_beta   90.00
_cell.angle_gamma   90.00
#
_symmetry.space_group_name_H-M   'P 1'
#
loop_
_entity.id
_entity.type
_entity.pdbx_description
1 polymer ?
#
loop_
_entity_poly.entity_id
_entity_poly.type
_entity_poly.pdbx_seq_one_letter_code
_entity_poly.pdbx_strand_id
1 'polypeptide(L)'
;IAPDETLDIVNSPDVVADTVYLLNNSGLKEDMNAANAEKKMTVLLVEDNPDINNILKSKLLRLYKVKTAYNGQEAVELLKTHIIDIIISDIMMPYMDGYELSKYIKTSREYSHIPVILITSQPSKENELQGLSAGADAYIEKPFTFDELNLRITNLLKAKNNIREHYHDMKIFQLNEELNNKDEEFIKSLTQFVIEHIEDPELSVDQLTTHMNISRTQLYNKLKKLLN
;
A
#
# COMPACT_ATOMS: atom_id res chain seq x y z
N ILE A 1 33.89 1.32 -27.12
CA ILE A 1 32.72 1.48 -26.22
C ILE A 1 31.53 1.25 -27.13
N ALA A 2 30.97 0.04 -27.11
CA ALA A 2 29.76 -0.30 -27.84
C ALA A 2 28.56 0.34 -27.16
N PRO A 3 27.53 0.82 -27.87
CA PRO A 3 26.31 1.29 -27.26
C PRO A 3 25.60 0.11 -26.56
N ASP A 4 24.99 0.39 -25.44
CA ASP A 4 24.29 -0.56 -24.59
C ASP A 4 23.04 -1.08 -25.32
N GLU A 5 23.14 -2.27 -25.96
CA GLU A 5 22.05 -2.92 -26.66
C GLU A 5 20.93 -3.43 -25.73
N THR A 6 21.09 -3.31 -24.42
CA THR A 6 20.15 -3.84 -23.44
C THR A 6 18.93 -2.93 -23.20
N LEU A 7 19.05 -1.64 -23.48
CA LEU A 7 17.95 -0.67 -23.31
C LEU A 7 16.85 -0.81 -24.37
N ASP A 8 17.18 -1.29 -25.58
CA ASP A 8 16.23 -1.43 -26.69
C ASP A 8 15.32 -2.67 -26.58
N ILE A 9 15.73 -3.70 -25.80
CA ILE A 9 14.95 -4.94 -25.65
C ILE A 9 13.79 -4.75 -24.66
N VAL A 10 13.95 -3.88 -23.68
CA VAL A 10 12.96 -3.70 -22.57
C VAL A 10 11.72 -2.93 -23.02
N ASN A 11 11.87 -2.04 -23.99
CA ASN A 11 10.80 -1.28 -24.63
C ASN A 11 10.54 -1.75 -26.08
N SER A 12 10.85 -3.01 -26.39
CA SER A 12 10.57 -3.52 -27.73
C SER A 12 9.06 -3.45 -28.01
N PRO A 13 8.67 -3.03 -29.21
CA PRO A 13 7.25 -2.97 -29.61
C PRO A 13 6.50 -4.28 -29.36
N ASP A 14 7.20 -5.41 -29.42
CA ASP A 14 6.63 -6.74 -29.23
C ASP A 14 6.24 -6.99 -27.74
N VAL A 15 7.07 -6.63 -26.77
CA VAL A 15 6.76 -6.80 -25.34
C VAL A 15 5.61 -5.89 -24.92
N VAL A 16 5.58 -4.66 -25.44
CA VAL A 16 4.47 -3.73 -25.20
C VAL A 16 3.19 -4.26 -25.83
N ALA A 17 3.25 -4.75 -27.08
CA ALA A 17 2.11 -5.31 -27.81
C ALA A 17 1.54 -6.55 -27.10
N ASP A 18 2.39 -7.47 -26.66
CA ASP A 18 1.97 -8.69 -25.95
C ASP A 18 1.35 -8.35 -24.60
N THR A 19 1.95 -7.43 -23.85
CA THR A 19 1.40 -6.97 -22.55
C THR A 19 0.03 -6.30 -22.76
N VAL A 20 -0.09 -5.42 -23.74
CA VAL A 20 -1.35 -4.75 -24.11
C VAL A 20 -2.41 -5.75 -24.55
N TYR A 21 -2.04 -6.76 -25.36
CA TYR A 21 -2.94 -7.81 -25.82
C TYR A 21 -3.50 -8.64 -24.66
N LEU A 22 -2.65 -9.09 -23.75
CA LEU A 22 -3.08 -9.87 -22.57
C LEU A 22 -3.94 -9.04 -21.62
N LEU A 23 -3.58 -7.79 -21.38
CA LEU A 23 -4.38 -6.90 -20.53
C LEU A 23 -5.77 -6.65 -21.12
N ASN A 24 -5.90 -6.53 -22.44
CA ASN A 24 -7.20 -6.29 -23.08
C ASN A 24 -8.08 -7.53 -23.15
N ASN A 25 -7.49 -8.74 -23.22
CA ASN A 25 -8.24 -10.00 -23.38
C ASN A 25 -8.56 -10.71 -22.05
N SER A 26 -8.06 -10.22 -20.89
CA SER A 26 -8.48 -10.73 -19.59
C SER A 26 -9.94 -10.35 -19.34
N GLY A 27 -10.84 -11.34 -19.50
CA GLY A 27 -12.28 -11.17 -19.28
C GLY A 27 -12.57 -11.02 -17.80
N LEU A 28 -12.93 -9.83 -17.38
CA LEU A 28 -13.59 -9.63 -16.09
C LEU A 28 -14.99 -10.23 -16.16
N LYS A 29 -15.23 -11.33 -15.47
CA LYS A 29 -16.61 -11.71 -15.14
C LYS A 29 -17.17 -10.60 -14.26
N GLU A 30 -18.24 -9.98 -14.72
CA GLU A 30 -19.00 -8.98 -13.97
C GLU A 30 -19.68 -9.66 -12.78
N ASP A 31 -18.97 -9.73 -11.64
CA ASP A 31 -19.64 -9.96 -10.37
C ASP A 31 -20.11 -8.61 -9.83
N MET A 32 -21.33 -8.25 -10.24
CA MET A 32 -22.10 -7.18 -9.62
C MET A 32 -22.51 -7.60 -8.21
N ASN A 33 -21.77 -7.17 -7.21
CA ASN A 33 -22.26 -7.01 -5.85
C ASN A 33 -22.11 -5.55 -5.41
N ALA A 34 -23.12 -4.77 -5.80
CA ALA A 34 -23.35 -3.43 -5.31
C ALA A 34 -24.09 -3.54 -3.97
N ALA A 35 -23.37 -3.63 -2.86
CA ALA A 35 -23.86 -3.29 -1.53
C ALA A 35 -22.73 -3.36 -0.50
N ASN A 36 -21.84 -2.39 -0.51
CA ASN A 36 -21.19 -1.81 0.66
C ASN A 36 -20.35 -0.65 0.14
N ALA A 37 -20.56 0.55 0.66
CA ALA A 37 -19.71 1.70 0.38
C ALA A 37 -18.39 1.53 1.17
N GLU A 38 -17.66 0.45 0.90
CA GLU A 38 -16.31 0.26 1.41
C GLU A 38 -15.40 1.32 0.80
N LYS A 39 -14.67 2.00 1.62
CA LYS A 39 -13.66 3.00 1.24
C LYS A 39 -12.68 2.33 0.27
N LYS A 40 -12.82 2.62 -1.04
CA LYS A 40 -11.95 2.03 -2.07
C LYS A 40 -10.49 2.31 -1.73
N MET A 41 -9.67 1.26 -1.67
CA MET A 41 -8.22 1.33 -1.48
C MET A 41 -7.55 2.12 -2.59
N THR A 42 -6.48 2.83 -2.27
CA THR A 42 -5.72 3.68 -3.19
C THR A 42 -4.47 2.98 -3.67
N VAL A 43 -4.39 2.75 -4.97
CA VAL A 43 -3.22 2.19 -5.67
C VAL A 43 -2.39 3.32 -6.25
N LEU A 44 -1.08 3.31 -6.01
CA LEU A 44 -0.11 4.13 -6.73
C LEU A 44 0.50 3.28 -7.84
N LEU A 45 0.21 3.62 -9.10
CA LEU A 45 0.77 2.99 -10.30
C LEU A 45 1.93 3.83 -10.80
N VAL A 46 3.10 3.22 -10.93
CA VAL A 46 4.33 3.85 -11.40
C VAL A 46 4.81 3.09 -12.65
N GLU A 47 4.68 3.71 -13.80
CA GLU A 47 5.00 3.13 -15.12
C GLU A 47 5.36 4.27 -16.06
N ASP A 48 6.54 4.24 -16.65
CA ASP A 48 7.07 5.32 -17.52
C ASP A 48 6.44 5.33 -18.89
N ASN A 49 5.99 4.17 -19.39
CA ASN A 49 5.28 4.09 -20.66
C ASN A 49 3.83 4.57 -20.53
N PRO A 50 3.44 5.68 -21.19
CA PRO A 50 2.11 6.26 -21.03
C PRO A 50 0.97 5.36 -21.50
N ASP A 51 1.21 4.50 -22.52
CA ASP A 51 0.17 3.61 -23.04
C ASP A 51 -0.11 2.48 -22.06
N ILE A 52 0.92 1.85 -21.50
CA ILE A 52 0.79 0.82 -20.45
C ILE A 52 0.16 1.44 -19.20
N ASN A 53 0.63 2.61 -18.78
CA ASN A 53 0.09 3.34 -17.63
C ASN A 53 -1.41 3.58 -17.79
N ASN A 54 -1.86 4.10 -18.94
CA ASN A 54 -3.27 4.38 -19.20
C ASN A 54 -4.13 3.11 -19.24
N ILE A 55 -3.63 2.02 -19.82
CA ILE A 55 -4.36 0.74 -19.87
C ILE A 55 -4.51 0.16 -18.45
N LEU A 56 -3.44 0.07 -17.69
CA LEU A 56 -3.46 -0.43 -16.30
C LEU A 56 -4.36 0.45 -15.43
N LYS A 57 -4.21 1.77 -15.52
CA LYS A 57 -5.05 2.73 -14.80
C LYS A 57 -6.53 2.50 -15.09
N SER A 58 -6.93 2.35 -16.37
CA SER A 58 -8.33 2.17 -16.76
C SER A 58 -8.95 0.92 -16.14
N LYS A 59 -8.19 -0.17 -16.03
CA LYS A 59 -8.62 -1.43 -15.41
C LYS A 59 -8.67 -1.32 -13.89
N LEU A 60 -7.64 -0.74 -13.27
CA LEU A 60 -7.55 -0.57 -11.83
C LEU A 60 -8.64 0.36 -11.29
N LEU A 61 -9.04 1.41 -12.01
CA LEU A 61 -10.10 2.35 -11.61
C LEU A 61 -11.46 1.70 -11.38
N ARG A 62 -11.70 0.51 -11.95
CA ARG A 62 -12.95 -0.25 -11.71
C ARG A 62 -13.05 -0.71 -10.25
N LEU A 63 -11.91 -1.05 -9.62
CA LEU A 63 -11.84 -1.66 -8.30
C LEU A 63 -11.25 -0.73 -7.24
N TYR A 64 -10.33 0.17 -7.61
CA TYR A 64 -9.51 0.97 -6.73
C TYR A 64 -9.60 2.47 -7.04
N LYS A 65 -9.14 3.32 -6.12
CA LYS A 65 -8.70 4.68 -6.45
C LYS A 65 -7.28 4.57 -7.01
N VAL A 66 -6.97 5.31 -8.08
CA VAL A 66 -5.64 5.20 -8.71
C VAL A 66 -4.97 6.56 -8.78
N LYS A 67 -3.74 6.60 -8.29
CA LYS A 67 -2.77 7.67 -8.53
C LYS A 67 -1.71 7.15 -9.46
N THR A 68 -1.18 7.98 -10.35
CA THR A 68 -0.19 7.58 -11.34
C THR A 68 1.05 8.47 -11.27
N ALA A 69 2.22 7.84 -11.43
CA ALA A 69 3.51 8.48 -11.60
C ALA A 69 4.24 7.85 -12.79
N TYR A 70 5.20 8.55 -13.38
CA TYR A 70 5.97 8.08 -14.53
C TYR A 70 7.42 7.69 -14.18
N ASN A 71 7.79 7.83 -12.92
CA ASN A 71 9.09 7.42 -12.36
C ASN A 71 9.00 7.38 -10.83
N GLY A 72 10.05 6.82 -10.19
CA GLY A 72 10.08 6.71 -8.74
C GLY A 72 10.13 8.04 -8.00
N GLN A 73 10.73 9.09 -8.59
CA GLN A 73 10.77 10.42 -7.94
C GLN A 73 9.38 11.04 -7.84
N GLU A 74 8.58 10.98 -8.91
CA GLU A 74 7.19 11.43 -8.89
C GLU A 74 6.35 10.61 -7.90
N ALA A 75 6.60 9.29 -7.81
CA ALA A 75 5.95 8.44 -6.83
C ALA A 75 6.21 8.88 -5.39
N VAL A 76 7.46 9.23 -5.06
CA VAL A 76 7.84 9.76 -3.74
C VAL A 76 7.11 11.07 -3.42
N GLU A 77 6.98 11.99 -4.40
CA GLU A 77 6.22 13.23 -4.17
C GLU A 77 4.73 12.98 -3.92
N LEU A 78 4.14 11.99 -4.60
CA LEU A 78 2.75 11.63 -4.35
C LEU A 78 2.54 11.01 -2.97
N LEU A 79 3.50 10.26 -2.44
CA LEU A 79 3.44 9.69 -1.09
C LEU A 79 3.38 10.74 0.01
N LYS A 80 4.02 11.90 -0.19
CA LYS A 80 3.99 13.01 0.78
C LYS A 80 2.61 13.67 0.92
N THR A 81 1.76 13.53 -0.10
CA THR A 81 0.50 14.27 -0.22
C THR A 81 -0.74 13.38 -0.26
N HIS A 82 -0.57 12.07 -0.38
CA HIS A 82 -1.68 11.13 -0.54
C HIS A 82 -1.48 9.87 0.32
N ILE A 83 -2.57 9.38 0.88
CA ILE A 83 -2.58 8.08 1.54
C ILE A 83 -2.64 7.00 0.46
N ILE A 84 -1.60 6.16 0.42
CA ILE A 84 -1.45 5.06 -0.54
C ILE A 84 -1.53 3.74 0.22
N ASP A 85 -2.34 2.81 -0.27
CA ASP A 85 -2.50 1.50 0.34
C ASP A 85 -1.55 0.44 -0.23
N ILE A 86 -1.22 0.56 -1.52
CA ILE A 86 -0.31 -0.33 -2.24
C ILE A 86 0.35 0.39 -3.43
N ILE A 87 1.59 0.02 -3.73
CA ILE A 87 2.37 0.54 -4.88
C ILE A 87 2.56 -0.59 -5.89
N ILE A 88 2.36 -0.25 -7.17
CA ILE A 88 2.67 -1.11 -8.32
C ILE A 88 3.67 -0.32 -9.17
N SER A 89 4.87 -0.85 -9.36
CA SER A 89 5.93 -0.14 -10.06
C SER A 89 6.56 -1.01 -11.12
N ASP A 90 6.72 -0.47 -12.33
CA ASP A 90 7.73 -1.02 -13.24
C ASP A 90 9.11 -0.88 -12.61
N ILE A 91 10.03 -1.73 -13.02
CA ILE A 91 11.42 -1.68 -12.59
C ILE A 91 12.20 -0.69 -13.44
N MET A 92 12.06 -0.79 -14.75
CA MET A 92 12.89 -0.05 -15.70
C MET A 92 12.27 1.31 -15.99
N MET A 93 12.64 2.31 -15.19
CA MET A 93 12.15 3.67 -15.34
C MET A 93 13.29 4.68 -15.23
N PRO A 94 13.18 5.87 -15.88
CA PRO A 94 14.17 6.93 -15.76
C PRO A 94 14.18 7.56 -14.34
N TYR A 95 15.29 8.21 -13.98
CA TYR A 95 15.54 8.99 -12.77
C TYR A 95 15.63 8.17 -11.48
N MET A 96 14.62 7.40 -11.14
CA MET A 96 14.56 6.49 -10.01
C MET A 96 13.82 5.23 -10.46
N ASP A 97 14.53 4.12 -10.49
CA ASP A 97 13.99 2.82 -10.89
C ASP A 97 13.10 2.19 -9.81
N GLY A 98 12.44 1.07 -10.16
CA GLY A 98 11.52 0.38 -9.25
C GLY A 98 12.23 -0.26 -8.04
N TYR A 99 13.49 -0.66 -8.18
CA TYR A 99 14.28 -1.20 -7.07
C TYR A 99 14.65 -0.11 -6.07
N GLU A 100 15.11 1.03 -6.57
CA GLU A 100 15.43 2.19 -5.75
C GLU A 100 14.18 2.70 -5.02
N LEU A 101 13.04 2.78 -5.72
CA LEU A 101 11.77 3.15 -5.12
C LEU A 101 11.36 2.16 -4.03
N SER A 102 11.40 0.84 -4.29
CA SER A 102 11.09 -0.19 -3.31
C SER A 102 11.97 -0.08 -2.08
N LYS A 103 13.28 0.05 -2.27
CA LYS A 103 14.24 0.24 -1.18
C LYS A 103 13.93 1.50 -0.37
N TYR A 104 13.65 2.62 -1.03
CA TYR A 104 13.25 3.86 -0.36
C TYR A 104 12.02 3.65 0.52
N ILE A 105 10.97 3.03 -0.02
CA ILE A 105 9.73 2.73 0.71
C ILE A 105 10.03 1.84 1.93
N LYS A 106 10.72 0.71 1.73
CA LYS A 106 10.93 -0.31 2.77
C LYS A 106 11.90 0.12 3.87
N THR A 107 12.81 1.04 3.59
CA THR A 107 13.69 1.62 4.61
C THR A 107 13.10 2.86 5.30
N SER A 108 12.03 3.42 4.76
CA SER A 108 11.33 4.56 5.36
C SER A 108 10.55 4.14 6.59
N ARG A 109 10.68 4.91 7.69
CA ARG A 109 9.88 4.70 8.91
C ARG A 109 8.39 4.98 8.66
N GLU A 110 8.08 5.86 7.72
CA GLU A 110 6.73 6.32 7.41
C GLU A 110 6.03 5.39 6.41
N TYR A 111 6.76 4.90 5.37
CA TYR A 111 6.15 4.19 4.24
C TYR A 111 6.40 2.68 4.23
N SER A 112 7.25 2.14 5.13
CA SER A 112 7.64 0.70 5.11
C SER A 112 6.48 -0.27 5.19
N HIS A 113 5.34 0.17 5.73
CA HIS A 113 4.11 -0.61 5.84
C HIS A 113 3.31 -0.73 4.53
N ILE A 114 3.68 0.05 3.49
CA ILE A 114 3.01 0.02 2.19
C ILE A 114 3.56 -1.15 1.37
N PRO A 115 2.71 -2.10 0.92
CA PRO A 115 3.13 -3.16 0.04
C PRO A 115 3.59 -2.63 -1.32
N VAL A 116 4.64 -3.25 -1.87
CA VAL A 116 5.21 -2.91 -3.18
C VAL A 116 5.19 -4.14 -4.07
N ILE A 117 4.55 -4.03 -5.24
CA ILE A 117 4.61 -4.99 -6.34
C ILE A 117 5.54 -4.42 -7.40
N LEU A 118 6.59 -5.17 -7.75
CA LEU A 118 7.46 -4.85 -8.88
C LEU A 118 7.04 -5.62 -10.12
N ILE A 119 7.02 -4.93 -11.26
CA ILE A 119 6.72 -5.51 -12.57
C ILE A 119 8.01 -5.49 -13.40
N THR A 120 8.34 -6.59 -14.08
CA THR A 120 9.59 -6.71 -14.83
C THR A 120 9.39 -7.34 -16.19
N SER A 121 10.14 -6.86 -17.19
CA SER A 121 10.28 -7.49 -18.52
C SER A 121 11.49 -8.44 -18.59
N GLN A 122 12.33 -8.50 -17.57
CA GLN A 122 13.54 -9.32 -17.56
C GLN A 122 13.51 -10.33 -16.40
N PRO A 123 12.97 -11.54 -16.66
CA PRO A 123 13.03 -12.61 -15.67
C PRO A 123 14.45 -13.18 -15.59
N SER A 124 15.18 -12.84 -14.56
CA SER A 124 16.41 -13.53 -14.20
C SER A 124 16.42 -13.81 -12.70
N LYS A 125 17.06 -14.91 -12.29
CA LYS A 125 17.24 -15.21 -10.86
C LYS A 125 17.99 -14.09 -10.14
N GLU A 126 18.86 -13.37 -10.84
CA GLU A 126 19.61 -12.24 -10.30
C GLU A 126 18.68 -11.04 -10.03
N ASN A 127 17.76 -10.75 -10.95
CA ASN A 127 16.77 -9.68 -10.80
C ASN A 127 15.73 -10.02 -9.71
N GLU A 128 15.33 -11.28 -9.59
CA GLU A 128 14.46 -11.74 -8.50
C GLU A 128 15.16 -11.59 -7.12
N LEU A 129 16.43 -11.98 -7.02
CA LEU A 129 17.23 -11.78 -5.81
C LEU A 129 17.44 -10.29 -5.49
N GLN A 130 17.62 -9.46 -6.51
CA GLN A 130 17.75 -8.03 -6.34
C GLN A 130 16.43 -7.40 -5.87
N GLY A 131 15.29 -7.84 -6.40
CA GLY A 131 13.96 -7.41 -5.94
C GLY A 131 13.66 -7.81 -4.51
N LEU A 132 14.00 -9.03 -4.14
CA LEU A 132 13.90 -9.51 -2.74
C LEU A 132 14.81 -8.70 -1.81
N SER A 133 16.04 -8.37 -2.23
CA SER A 133 16.94 -7.53 -1.44
C SER A 133 16.51 -6.06 -1.39
N ALA A 134 15.76 -5.57 -2.38
CA ALA A 134 15.08 -4.27 -2.35
C ALA A 134 13.82 -4.27 -1.45
N GLY A 135 13.42 -5.45 -0.93
CA GLY A 135 12.33 -5.61 0.02
C GLY A 135 10.93 -5.56 -0.61
N ALA A 136 10.79 -5.75 -1.93
CA ALA A 136 9.47 -5.82 -2.56
C ALA A 136 8.65 -7.01 -2.04
N ASP A 137 7.35 -6.83 -1.90
CA ASP A 137 6.43 -7.86 -1.34
C ASP A 137 5.94 -8.85 -2.41
N ALA A 138 5.98 -8.45 -3.68
CA ALA A 138 5.66 -9.33 -4.80
C ALA A 138 6.38 -8.89 -6.08
N TYR A 139 6.50 -9.85 -7.00
CA TYR A 139 7.12 -9.73 -8.30
C TYR A 139 6.16 -10.26 -9.35
N ILE A 140 6.03 -9.56 -10.49
CA ILE A 140 5.22 -9.98 -11.63
C ILE A 140 6.05 -9.79 -12.90
N GLU A 141 6.09 -10.84 -13.70
CA GLU A 141 6.81 -10.85 -14.97
C GLU A 141 5.90 -10.41 -16.11
N LYS A 142 6.38 -9.53 -17.00
CA LYS A 142 5.71 -9.19 -18.26
C LYS A 142 6.01 -10.30 -19.29
N PRO A 143 5.00 -10.78 -20.05
CA PRO A 143 3.60 -10.36 -20.09
C PRO A 143 2.74 -11.03 -19.00
N PHE A 144 1.80 -10.28 -18.40
CA PHE A 144 0.90 -10.75 -17.35
C PHE A 144 -0.57 -10.40 -17.65
N THR A 145 -1.48 -11.12 -17.01
CA THR A 145 -2.91 -10.82 -17.09
C THR A 145 -3.33 -9.83 -16.00
N PHE A 146 -4.40 -9.08 -16.24
CA PHE A 146 -4.96 -8.21 -15.21
C PHE A 146 -5.43 -8.99 -13.96
N ASP A 147 -5.98 -10.20 -14.18
CA ASP A 147 -6.45 -11.07 -13.09
C ASP A 147 -5.29 -11.51 -12.18
N GLU A 148 -4.13 -11.80 -12.74
CA GLU A 148 -2.92 -12.11 -11.97
C GLU A 148 -2.48 -10.91 -11.12
N LEU A 149 -2.39 -9.72 -11.72
CA LEU A 149 -2.05 -8.50 -11.00
C LEU A 149 -3.06 -8.23 -9.87
N ASN A 150 -4.36 -8.31 -10.17
CA ASN A 150 -5.43 -8.07 -9.21
C ASN A 150 -5.40 -9.08 -8.06
N LEU A 151 -5.10 -10.35 -8.34
CA LEU A 151 -4.93 -11.39 -7.30
C LEU A 151 -3.78 -11.04 -6.35
N ARG A 152 -2.62 -10.57 -6.87
CA ARG A 152 -1.48 -10.15 -6.05
C ARG A 152 -1.85 -8.96 -5.17
N ILE A 153 -2.49 -7.94 -5.75
CA ILE A 153 -2.98 -6.76 -5.00
C ILE A 153 -3.88 -7.20 -3.86
N THR A 154 -4.90 -8.01 -4.16
CA THR A 154 -5.89 -8.45 -3.18
C THR A 154 -5.25 -9.24 -2.04
N ASN A 155 -4.32 -10.15 -2.35
CA ASN A 155 -3.63 -10.96 -1.35
C ASN A 155 -2.77 -10.10 -0.41
N LEU A 156 -2.03 -9.14 -0.94
CA LEU A 156 -1.19 -8.24 -0.13
C LEU A 156 -2.03 -7.31 0.75
N LEU A 157 -3.12 -6.75 0.20
CA LEU A 157 -4.02 -5.92 0.98
C LEU A 157 -4.74 -6.71 2.09
N LYS A 158 -5.16 -7.95 1.82
CA LYS A 158 -5.73 -8.85 2.84
C LYS A 158 -4.72 -9.20 3.92
N ALA A 159 -3.48 -9.54 3.54
CA ALA A 159 -2.42 -9.84 4.52
C ALA A 159 -2.15 -8.64 5.44
N LYS A 160 -2.10 -7.43 4.88
CA LYS A 160 -1.95 -6.18 5.65
C LYS A 160 -3.11 -5.99 6.64
N ASN A 161 -4.35 -6.19 6.20
CA ASN A 161 -5.52 -6.04 7.05
C ASN A 161 -5.58 -7.12 8.15
N ASN A 162 -5.30 -8.37 7.83
CA ASN A 162 -5.25 -9.47 8.82
C ASN A 162 -4.20 -9.21 9.90
N ILE A 163 -3.02 -8.69 9.55
CA ILE A 163 -1.99 -8.31 10.50
C ILE A 163 -2.53 -7.18 11.41
N ARG A 164 -3.17 -6.17 10.83
CA ARG A 164 -3.75 -5.04 11.59
C ARG A 164 -4.86 -5.51 12.55
N GLU A 165 -5.76 -6.37 12.10
CA GLU A 165 -6.81 -6.95 12.92
C GLU A 165 -6.22 -7.83 14.04
N HIS A 166 -5.25 -8.67 13.72
CA HIS A 166 -4.60 -9.53 14.71
C HIS A 166 -3.83 -8.73 15.78
N TYR A 167 -3.13 -7.66 15.39
CA TYR A 167 -2.50 -6.75 16.35
C TYR A 167 -3.53 -5.98 17.19
N HIS A 168 -4.66 -5.62 16.60
CA HIS A 168 -5.76 -4.99 17.31
C HIS A 168 -6.34 -5.93 18.37
N ASP A 169 -6.61 -7.18 17.98
CA ASP A 169 -7.16 -8.20 18.87
C ASP A 169 -6.15 -8.63 19.95
N MET A 170 -4.87 -8.82 19.60
CA MET A 170 -3.81 -9.14 20.57
C MET A 170 -3.56 -8.01 21.58
N LYS A 171 -3.59 -6.75 21.12
CA LYS A 171 -3.45 -5.60 22.04
C LYS A 171 -4.62 -5.51 23.00
N ILE A 172 -5.83 -5.74 22.52
CA ILE A 172 -7.03 -5.82 23.39
C ILE A 172 -6.93 -7.01 24.34
N PHE A 173 -6.44 -8.17 23.87
CA PHE A 173 -6.32 -9.37 24.70
C PHE A 173 -5.24 -9.25 25.80
N GLN A 174 -4.08 -8.68 25.48
CA GLN A 174 -3.02 -8.42 26.46
C GLN A 174 -3.42 -7.35 27.49
N LEU A 175 -4.20 -6.33 27.06
CA LEU A 175 -4.76 -5.32 27.98
C LEU A 175 -5.81 -5.93 28.92
N ASN A 176 -6.52 -6.98 28.49
CA ASN A 176 -7.57 -7.62 29.27
C ASN A 176 -7.04 -8.55 30.39
N GLU A 177 -5.82 -9.06 30.29
CA GLU A 177 -5.24 -9.94 31.31
C GLU A 177 -4.61 -9.18 32.51
N GLU A 178 -4.23 -7.90 32.34
CA GLU A 178 -3.52 -7.13 33.36
C GLU A 178 -4.33 -5.97 33.96
N LEU A 179 -5.48 -5.63 33.36
CA LEU A 179 -6.27 -4.46 33.76
C LEU A 179 -7.43 -4.85 34.68
N ASN A 180 -7.66 -4.05 35.75
CA ASN A 180 -8.93 -4.13 36.46
C ASN A 180 -10.06 -3.53 35.61
N ASN A 181 -11.32 -3.90 35.84
CA ASN A 181 -12.49 -3.50 35.03
C ASN A 181 -12.58 -1.99 34.73
N LYS A 182 -12.10 -1.11 35.61
CA LYS A 182 -12.13 0.36 35.39
C LYS A 182 -11.06 0.86 34.43
N ASP A 183 -9.92 0.20 34.38
CA ASP A 183 -8.83 0.54 33.49
C ASP A 183 -9.13 0.02 32.07
N GLU A 184 -9.80 -1.11 31.98
CA GLU A 184 -10.30 -1.71 30.74
C GLU A 184 -11.36 -0.81 30.06
N GLU A 185 -12.38 -0.37 30.82
CA GLU A 185 -13.38 0.59 30.34
C GLU A 185 -12.75 1.91 29.86
N PHE A 186 -11.73 2.39 30.56
CA PHE A 186 -11.02 3.59 30.22
C PHE A 186 -10.28 3.45 28.87
N ILE A 187 -9.50 2.38 28.67
CA ILE A 187 -8.78 2.11 27.41
C ILE A 187 -9.77 1.91 26.26
N LYS A 188 -10.84 1.17 26.49
CA LYS A 188 -11.87 0.92 25.48
C LYS A 188 -12.54 2.23 25.03
N SER A 189 -12.95 3.08 25.95
CA SER A 189 -13.56 4.38 25.65
C SER A 189 -12.60 5.32 24.93
N LEU A 190 -11.33 5.36 25.34
CA LEU A 190 -10.28 6.15 24.70
C LEU A 190 -10.01 5.68 23.27
N THR A 191 -9.87 4.37 23.08
CA THR A 191 -9.61 3.78 21.76
C THR A 191 -10.78 4.00 20.82
N GLN A 192 -12.01 3.82 21.31
CA GLN A 192 -13.22 4.04 20.53
C GLN A 192 -13.31 5.49 20.03
N PHE A 193 -13.10 6.46 20.91
CA PHE A 193 -13.13 7.87 20.56
C PHE A 193 -12.07 8.23 19.51
N VAL A 194 -10.83 7.74 19.66
CA VAL A 194 -9.76 7.98 18.69
C VAL A 194 -10.09 7.36 17.33
N ILE A 195 -10.63 6.14 17.29
CA ILE A 195 -11.01 5.46 16.04
C ILE A 195 -12.14 6.24 15.33
N GLU A 196 -13.14 6.70 16.06
CA GLU A 196 -14.27 7.45 15.50
C GLU A 196 -13.87 8.81 14.91
N HIS A 197 -12.80 9.44 15.45
CA HIS A 197 -12.37 10.78 15.07
C HIS A 197 -10.99 10.80 14.37
N ILE A 198 -10.42 9.65 14.02
CA ILE A 198 -9.07 9.58 13.42
C ILE A 198 -8.94 10.30 12.08
N GLU A 199 -10.04 10.52 11.39
CA GLU A 199 -10.12 11.26 10.13
C GLU A 199 -10.41 12.76 10.31
N ASP A 200 -10.66 13.20 11.55
CA ASP A 200 -10.92 14.61 11.86
C ASP A 200 -9.58 15.36 12.03
N PRO A 201 -9.28 16.34 11.14
CA PRO A 201 -8.05 17.12 11.22
C PRO A 201 -7.99 18.00 12.49
N GLU A 202 -9.13 18.25 13.15
CA GLU A 202 -9.21 19.02 14.39
C GLU A 202 -9.08 18.13 15.65
N LEU A 203 -8.87 16.80 15.47
CA LEU A 203 -8.71 15.90 16.61
C LEU A 203 -7.57 16.36 17.53
N SER A 204 -7.90 16.66 18.76
CA SER A 204 -6.98 17.22 19.76
C SER A 204 -7.07 16.53 21.10
N VAL A 205 -6.02 16.69 21.89
CA VAL A 205 -5.99 16.19 23.29
C VAL A 205 -7.10 16.81 24.13
N ASP A 206 -7.54 18.03 23.80
CA ASP A 206 -8.63 18.70 24.52
C ASP A 206 -9.98 18.06 24.26
N GLN A 207 -10.27 17.68 23.03
CA GLN A 207 -11.48 16.93 22.71
C GLN A 207 -11.48 15.56 23.41
N LEU A 208 -10.33 14.87 23.42
CA LEU A 208 -10.17 13.60 24.10
C LEU A 208 -10.38 13.72 25.60
N THR A 209 -9.77 14.71 26.24
CA THR A 209 -9.93 14.94 27.69
C THR A 209 -11.35 15.34 28.06
N THR A 210 -12.02 16.10 27.21
CA THR A 210 -13.44 16.47 27.38
C THR A 210 -14.33 15.23 27.27
N HIS A 211 -14.12 14.39 26.26
CA HIS A 211 -14.88 13.14 26.09
C HIS A 211 -14.69 12.18 27.28
N MET A 212 -13.46 12.05 27.76
CA MET A 212 -13.11 11.18 28.88
C MET A 212 -13.44 11.79 30.23
N ASN A 213 -13.89 13.05 30.28
CA ASN A 213 -14.18 13.84 31.50
C ASN A 213 -13.02 13.82 32.51
N ILE A 214 -11.80 14.03 32.05
CA ILE A 214 -10.57 14.05 32.85
C ILE A 214 -9.66 15.20 32.41
N SER A 215 -8.76 15.65 33.30
CA SER A 215 -7.73 16.63 32.91
C SER A 215 -6.62 16.02 32.07
N ARG A 216 -5.87 16.88 31.33
CA ARG A 216 -4.68 16.45 30.57
C ARG A 216 -3.67 15.71 31.45
N THR A 217 -3.44 16.19 32.68
CA THR A 217 -2.51 15.57 33.62
C THR A 217 -3.00 14.20 34.07
N GLN A 218 -4.30 14.04 34.33
CA GLN A 218 -4.88 12.73 34.66
C GLN A 218 -4.80 11.75 33.48
N LEU A 219 -5.08 12.20 32.26
CA LEU A 219 -4.93 11.39 31.04
C LEU A 219 -3.50 10.89 30.92
N TYR A 220 -2.52 11.81 30.99
CA TYR A 220 -1.10 11.46 30.90
C TYR A 220 -0.66 10.46 31.97
N ASN A 221 -0.99 10.73 33.23
CA ASN A 221 -0.59 9.86 34.35
C ASN A 221 -1.24 8.48 34.24
N LYS A 222 -2.51 8.41 33.81
CA LYS A 222 -3.23 7.15 33.66
C LYS A 222 -2.65 6.34 32.50
N LEU A 223 -2.39 6.97 31.33
CA LEU A 223 -1.72 6.32 30.20
C LEU A 223 -0.31 5.84 30.56
N LYS A 224 0.47 6.67 31.24
CA LYS A 224 1.82 6.28 31.68
C LYS A 224 1.79 5.07 32.60
N LYS A 225 0.80 4.97 33.51
CA LYS A 225 0.63 3.82 34.41
C LYS A 225 0.23 2.54 33.67
N LEU A 226 -0.56 2.65 32.59
CA LEU A 226 -1.11 1.52 31.85
C LEU A 226 -0.18 1.01 30.73
N LEU A 227 0.77 1.84 30.28
CA LEU A 227 1.66 1.53 29.14
C LEU A 227 3.11 1.23 29.56
N ASN A 228 3.46 1.37 30.83
CA ASN A 228 4.74 0.95 31.44
C ASN A 228 4.58 -0.30 32.28
#